data_f5c03b9537f2199c122484066bdb62e7
#
_entry.id   f5c03b9537f2199c122484066bdb62e7
#
_cell.length_a   1.000
_cell.length_b   1.000
_cell.length_c   1.000
_cell.angle_alpha   90.00
_cell.angle_beta   90.00
_cell.angle_gamma   90.00
#
_symmetry.space_group_name_H-M   'P 1'
#
loop_
_entity.id
_entity.type
_entity.pdbx_description
1 polymer ?
#
loop_
_entity_poly.entity_id
_entity_poly.type
_entity_poly.pdbx_seq_one_letter_code
_entity_poly.pdbx_strand_id
1 'polypeptide(L)'
;SSKLGVDIFYRSTGNDYKIHKVSGFSDEIPSNYSEDFNGLKVKMKGLNLYYIFNNRRFSYPAAFSQSTNQRRNAGSFIAGFSVSTHNLDFDYTKLPQIIQENMNPGMKVKHIKYTNISLNVGYAYNWVFARNCLACLSFNPAVAYKTSRIEKTEEREADDWYKNFNIDFILRAGVVYNNSKY
;
A
#
# COMPACT_ATOMS: atom_id res chain seq x y z
N SER A 1 23.55 7.40 12.21
CA SER A 1 22.36 7.06 11.41
C SER A 1 22.16 8.07 10.29
N SER A 2 21.59 7.63 9.17
CA SER A 2 21.35 8.51 8.02
C SER A 2 20.27 9.55 8.32
N LYS A 3 20.42 10.76 7.77
CA LYS A 3 19.39 11.81 7.82
C LYS A 3 18.28 11.58 6.82
N LEU A 4 18.64 10.98 5.68
CA LEU A 4 17.75 10.70 4.57
C LEU A 4 17.58 9.20 4.42
N GLY A 5 16.37 8.78 4.15
CA GLY A 5 16.05 7.43 3.73
C GLY A 5 15.31 7.44 2.40
N VAL A 6 15.56 6.41 1.62
CA VAL A 6 14.96 6.19 0.30
C VAL A 6 14.49 4.76 0.24
N ASP A 7 13.20 4.57 -0.03
CA ASP A 7 12.63 3.24 -0.27
C ASP A 7 12.08 3.21 -1.70
N ILE A 8 12.55 2.28 -2.48
CA ILE A 8 12.02 2.00 -3.81
C ILE A 8 11.32 0.65 -3.73
N PHE A 9 10.09 0.58 -4.19
CA PHE A 9 9.34 -0.67 -4.19
C PHE A 9 8.68 -0.95 -5.54
N TYR A 10 8.67 -2.22 -5.86
CA TYR A 10 7.91 -2.78 -6.96
C TYR A 10 7.21 -4.03 -6.47
N ARG A 11 5.92 -4.11 -6.71
CA ARG A 11 5.10 -5.28 -6.41
C ARG A 11 4.26 -5.63 -7.63
N SER A 12 4.25 -6.88 -7.98
CA SER A 12 3.33 -7.43 -8.96
C SER A 12 2.68 -8.66 -8.35
N THR A 13 1.37 -8.69 -8.39
CA THR A 13 0.62 -9.89 -7.98
C THR A 13 0.48 -10.80 -9.18
N GLY A 14 0.54 -12.11 -8.94
CA GLY A 14 0.23 -13.12 -9.95
C GLY A 14 -1.25 -13.11 -10.35
N ASN A 15 -1.63 -14.07 -11.17
CA ASN A 15 -3.02 -14.24 -11.62
C ASN A 15 -3.79 -15.28 -10.78
N ASP A 16 -3.30 -15.61 -9.57
CA ASP A 16 -3.77 -16.73 -8.75
C ASP A 16 -4.79 -16.26 -7.70
N TYR A 17 -5.83 -15.57 -8.14
CA TYR A 17 -6.91 -15.16 -7.25
C TYR A 17 -7.98 -16.22 -7.19
N LYS A 18 -8.66 -16.32 -6.03
CA LYS A 18 -9.84 -17.16 -5.84
C LYS A 18 -11.04 -16.31 -5.45
N ILE A 19 -12.16 -16.55 -6.10
CA ILE A 19 -13.44 -15.97 -5.71
C ILE A 19 -14.00 -16.88 -4.63
N HIS A 20 -14.06 -16.42 -3.38
CA HIS A 20 -14.54 -17.21 -2.24
C HIS A 20 -16.02 -16.98 -1.94
N LYS A 21 -16.56 -15.84 -2.34
CA LYS A 21 -17.96 -15.52 -2.08
C LYS A 21 -18.46 -14.47 -3.05
N VAL A 22 -19.63 -14.70 -3.59
CA VAL A 22 -20.36 -13.75 -4.41
C VAL A 22 -21.65 -13.40 -3.67
N SER A 23 -21.92 -12.12 -3.43
CA SER A 23 -23.14 -11.65 -2.77
C SER A 23 -23.72 -10.47 -3.53
N GLY A 24 -25.05 -10.34 -3.56
CA GLY A 24 -25.75 -9.28 -4.30
C GLY A 24 -26.02 -9.58 -5.77
N PHE A 25 -25.71 -10.79 -6.21
CA PHE A 25 -26.13 -11.37 -7.47
C PHE A 25 -27.21 -12.43 -7.16
N SER A 26 -27.96 -12.91 -8.13
CA SER A 26 -29.11 -13.80 -7.94
C SER A 26 -28.92 -14.92 -6.89
N ASP A 27 -30.01 -15.39 -6.27
CA ASP A 27 -30.04 -16.47 -5.28
C ASP A 27 -29.55 -17.83 -5.82
N GLU A 28 -29.23 -17.92 -7.10
CA GLU A 28 -28.76 -19.11 -7.79
C GLU A 28 -27.27 -19.44 -7.55
N ILE A 29 -26.51 -18.53 -6.93
CA ILE A 29 -25.09 -18.77 -6.66
C ILE A 29 -24.93 -19.44 -5.29
N PRO A 30 -24.37 -20.67 -5.23
CA PRO A 30 -24.17 -21.37 -3.96
C PRO A 30 -23.30 -20.57 -2.99
N SER A 31 -23.63 -20.60 -1.70
CA SER A 31 -22.86 -19.91 -0.64
C SER A 31 -21.40 -20.41 -0.50
N ASN A 32 -21.09 -21.58 -1.04
CA ASN A 32 -19.76 -22.20 -1.06
C ASN A 32 -19.05 -22.04 -2.41
N TYR A 33 -19.44 -21.04 -3.21
CA TYR A 33 -18.83 -20.80 -4.50
C TYR A 33 -17.34 -20.48 -4.34
N SER A 34 -16.49 -21.28 -4.96
CA SER A 34 -15.03 -21.08 -4.99
C SER A 34 -14.53 -21.43 -6.38
N GLU A 35 -14.02 -20.44 -7.09
CA GLU A 35 -13.47 -20.62 -8.44
C GLU A 35 -12.20 -19.78 -8.60
N ASP A 36 -11.24 -20.33 -9.35
CA ASP A 36 -9.99 -19.63 -9.66
C ASP A 36 -10.26 -18.50 -10.66
N PHE A 37 -9.77 -17.30 -10.34
CA PHE A 37 -9.94 -16.12 -11.18
C PHE A 37 -8.60 -15.58 -11.66
N ASN A 38 -8.28 -15.81 -12.91
CA ASN A 38 -7.02 -15.39 -13.53
C ASN A 38 -7.14 -14.07 -14.30
N GLY A 39 -8.20 -13.31 -14.06
CA GLY A 39 -8.50 -12.05 -14.76
C GLY A 39 -8.02 -10.80 -14.04
N LEU A 40 -7.44 -10.91 -12.85
CA LEU A 40 -6.98 -9.75 -12.08
C LEU A 40 -5.45 -9.72 -12.01
N LYS A 41 -4.86 -8.59 -12.40
CA LYS A 41 -3.44 -8.33 -12.27
C LYS A 41 -3.21 -6.95 -11.68
N VAL A 42 -2.47 -6.90 -10.58
CA VAL A 42 -2.13 -5.65 -9.92
C VAL A 42 -0.63 -5.44 -9.96
N LYS A 43 -0.21 -4.30 -10.47
CA LYS A 43 1.18 -3.85 -10.45
C LYS A 43 1.27 -2.54 -9.67
N MET A 44 2.24 -2.46 -8.81
CA MET A 44 2.47 -1.31 -7.95
C MET A 44 3.95 -0.97 -7.97
N LYS A 45 4.28 0.29 -8.17
CA LYS A 45 5.64 0.80 -8.06
C LYS A 45 5.64 2.14 -7.36
N GLY A 46 6.69 2.42 -6.62
CA GLY A 46 6.78 3.71 -5.94
C GLY A 46 8.14 3.99 -5.35
N LEU A 47 8.25 5.24 -4.92
CA LEU A 47 9.41 5.82 -4.28
C LEU A 47 8.95 6.55 -3.02
N ASN A 48 9.61 6.29 -1.91
CA ASN A 48 9.46 7.06 -0.68
C ASN A 48 10.78 7.72 -0.34
N LEU A 49 10.72 9.01 -0.07
CA LEU A 49 11.82 9.79 0.47
C LEU A 49 11.42 10.27 1.86
N TYR A 50 12.30 10.16 2.83
CA TYR A 50 12.03 10.67 4.17
C TYR A 50 13.26 11.27 4.81
N TYR A 51 13.03 12.32 5.60
CA TYR A 51 14.03 13.05 6.36
C TYR A 51 13.79 12.87 7.86
N ILE A 52 14.84 12.50 8.58
CA ILE A 52 14.85 12.27 10.02
C ILE A 52 15.54 13.43 10.71
N PHE A 53 14.80 14.21 11.49
CA PHE A 53 15.34 15.43 12.12
C PHE A 53 16.36 15.13 13.22
N ASN A 54 16.11 14.11 14.04
CA ASN A 54 17.00 13.73 15.14
C ASN A 54 17.83 12.46 14.81
N ASN A 55 18.43 12.41 13.63
CA ASN A 55 19.19 11.26 13.15
C ASN A 55 20.40 10.88 14.03
N ARG A 56 20.90 11.77 14.86
CA ARG A 56 22.04 11.49 15.76
C ARG A 56 21.69 10.57 16.91
N ARG A 57 20.44 10.60 17.39
CA ARG A 57 19.96 9.80 18.54
C ARG A 57 18.94 8.77 18.14
N PHE A 58 18.13 9.05 17.13
CA PHE A 58 17.07 8.22 16.65
C PHE A 58 17.49 7.48 15.37
N SER A 59 17.27 6.18 15.32
CA SER A 59 17.54 5.34 14.15
C SER A 59 16.25 4.65 13.67
N TYR A 60 15.70 5.14 12.59
CA TYR A 60 14.54 4.51 11.95
C TYR A 60 14.86 3.11 11.39
N PRO A 61 16.04 2.89 10.77
CA PRO A 61 16.45 1.56 10.33
C PRO A 61 16.64 0.54 11.46
N ALA A 62 16.90 0.96 12.69
CA ALA A 62 17.03 0.04 13.82
C ALA A 62 15.72 -0.72 14.10
N ALA A 63 14.57 -0.08 13.86
CA ALA A 63 13.26 -0.67 14.09
C ALA A 63 12.72 -1.48 12.90
N PHE A 64 13.00 -1.04 11.68
CA PHE A 64 12.31 -1.56 10.49
C PHE A 64 13.20 -2.34 9.52
N SER A 65 14.51 -2.12 9.50
CA SER A 65 15.45 -2.87 8.66
C SER A 65 16.54 -3.60 9.41
N GLN A 66 16.56 -3.48 10.75
CA GLN A 66 17.52 -4.16 11.64
C GLN A 66 19.00 -3.93 11.28
N SER A 67 19.28 -2.94 10.44
CA SER A 67 20.65 -2.66 9.95
C SER A 67 21.52 -1.91 10.97
N THR A 68 20.93 -1.43 12.06
CA THR A 68 21.63 -0.74 13.14
C THR A 68 21.01 -1.09 14.49
N ASN A 69 21.81 -0.98 15.58
CA ASN A 69 21.33 -1.22 16.92
C ASN A 69 21.23 0.10 17.68
N GLN A 70 20.03 0.44 18.15
CA GLN A 70 19.81 1.61 19.00
C GLN A 70 19.79 1.17 20.48
N ARG A 71 20.64 1.79 21.29
CA ARG A 71 20.85 1.41 22.70
C ARG A 71 20.16 2.35 23.71
N ARG A 72 19.59 3.45 23.25
CA ARG A 72 18.92 4.45 24.11
C ARG A 72 17.60 4.85 23.52
N ASN A 73 16.66 5.18 24.38
CA ASN A 73 15.40 5.75 23.97
C ASN A 73 15.63 7.04 23.20
N ALA A 74 14.95 7.19 22.08
CA ALA A 74 14.96 8.42 21.31
C ALA A 74 13.75 8.50 20.41
N GLY A 75 13.33 9.73 20.12
CA GLY A 75 12.32 10.02 19.12
C GLY A 75 12.79 11.04 18.11
N SER A 76 12.09 11.13 17.01
CA SER A 76 12.34 12.08 15.94
C SER A 76 11.07 12.48 15.23
N PHE A 77 10.98 13.74 14.85
CA PHE A 77 10.11 14.12 13.75
C PHE A 77 10.64 13.52 12.45
N ILE A 78 9.70 13.15 11.57
CA ILE A 78 9.98 12.61 10.25
C ILE A 78 9.12 13.37 9.27
N ALA A 79 9.73 13.89 8.21
CA ALA A 79 9.02 14.44 7.06
C ALA A 79 9.27 13.52 5.86
N GLY A 80 8.25 13.24 5.08
CA GLY A 80 8.35 12.33 3.95
C GLY A 80 7.59 12.81 2.73
N PHE A 81 8.06 12.37 1.58
CA PHE A 81 7.44 12.53 0.29
C PHE A 81 7.34 11.16 -0.37
N SER A 82 6.18 10.83 -0.92
CA SER A 82 6.03 9.58 -1.65
C SER A 82 5.30 9.77 -2.97
N VAL A 83 5.72 8.97 -3.94
CA VAL A 83 5.04 8.82 -5.24
C VAL A 83 4.84 7.35 -5.50
N SER A 84 3.63 6.96 -5.81
CA SER A 84 3.34 5.58 -6.21
C SER A 84 2.38 5.54 -7.39
N THR A 85 2.58 4.57 -8.27
CA THR A 85 1.69 4.28 -9.40
C THR A 85 1.18 2.86 -9.25
N HIS A 86 -0.13 2.72 -9.40
CA HIS A 86 -0.84 1.46 -9.31
C HIS A 86 -1.56 1.24 -10.63
N ASN A 87 -1.33 0.07 -11.23
CA ASN A 87 -2.01 -0.39 -12.42
C ASN A 87 -2.80 -1.64 -12.04
N LEU A 88 -4.08 -1.61 -12.30
CA LEU A 88 -4.99 -2.72 -12.07
C LEU A 88 -5.61 -3.09 -13.41
N ASP A 89 -5.29 -4.27 -13.89
CA ASP A 89 -5.86 -4.88 -15.08
C ASP A 89 -6.93 -5.88 -14.64
N PHE A 90 -8.16 -5.69 -15.07
CA PHE A 90 -9.28 -6.54 -14.73
C PHE A 90 -9.96 -7.05 -16.00
N ASP A 91 -9.78 -8.32 -16.28
CA ASP A 91 -10.39 -9.00 -17.42
C ASP A 91 -11.68 -9.69 -16.98
N TYR A 92 -12.81 -8.98 -17.09
CA TYR A 92 -14.11 -9.50 -16.70
C TYR A 92 -14.58 -10.67 -17.59
N THR A 93 -14.00 -10.85 -18.79
CA THR A 93 -14.37 -11.97 -19.68
C THR A 93 -13.94 -13.32 -19.12
N LYS A 94 -13.04 -13.33 -18.16
CA LYS A 94 -12.60 -14.53 -17.42
C LYS A 94 -13.42 -14.84 -16.18
N LEU A 95 -14.41 -13.99 -15.87
CA LEU A 95 -15.38 -14.31 -14.83
C LEU A 95 -16.33 -15.41 -15.30
N PRO A 96 -16.90 -16.20 -14.39
CA PRO A 96 -17.99 -17.11 -14.70
C PRO A 96 -19.15 -16.43 -15.40
N GLN A 97 -19.77 -17.10 -16.36
CA GLN A 97 -20.80 -16.52 -17.22
C GLN A 97 -21.97 -15.95 -16.42
N ILE A 98 -22.37 -16.62 -15.34
CA ILE A 98 -23.44 -16.17 -14.44
C ILE A 98 -23.14 -14.81 -13.78
N ILE A 99 -21.84 -14.51 -13.52
CA ILE A 99 -21.41 -13.24 -12.94
C ILE A 99 -21.35 -12.18 -14.04
N GLN A 100 -20.86 -12.54 -15.25
CA GLN A 100 -20.76 -11.61 -16.37
C GLN A 100 -22.15 -11.07 -16.81
N GLU A 101 -23.16 -11.94 -16.85
CA GLU A 101 -24.53 -11.60 -17.27
C GLU A 101 -25.22 -10.67 -16.27
N ASN A 102 -24.95 -10.85 -14.98
CA ASN A 102 -25.53 -10.06 -13.90
C ASN A 102 -24.67 -8.82 -13.51
N MET A 103 -23.56 -8.61 -14.20
CA MET A 103 -22.66 -7.49 -13.89
C MET A 103 -23.21 -6.16 -14.40
N ASN A 104 -23.27 -5.17 -13.52
CA ASN A 104 -23.66 -3.82 -13.91
C ASN A 104 -22.67 -3.26 -14.96
N PRO A 105 -23.14 -2.65 -16.06
CA PRO A 105 -22.27 -2.05 -17.09
C PRO A 105 -21.18 -1.12 -16.54
N GLY A 106 -21.48 -0.42 -15.45
CA GLY A 106 -20.50 0.44 -14.76
C GLY A 106 -19.33 -0.30 -14.10
N MET A 107 -19.44 -1.61 -13.90
CA MET A 107 -18.39 -2.46 -13.34
C MET A 107 -17.51 -3.13 -14.40
N LYS A 108 -17.85 -3.03 -15.67
CA LYS A 108 -17.06 -3.55 -16.80
C LYS A 108 -15.83 -2.66 -17.08
N VAL A 109 -14.98 -2.55 -16.08
CA VAL A 109 -13.73 -1.76 -16.14
C VAL A 109 -12.61 -2.68 -16.56
N LYS A 110 -11.84 -2.28 -17.58
CA LYS A 110 -10.74 -3.09 -18.13
C LYS A 110 -9.40 -2.74 -17.51
N HIS A 111 -9.15 -1.47 -17.32
CA HIS A 111 -7.88 -0.97 -16.81
C HIS A 111 -8.09 0.24 -15.90
N ILE A 112 -7.52 0.17 -14.71
CA ILE A 112 -7.49 1.30 -13.77
C ILE A 112 -6.04 1.63 -13.49
N LYS A 113 -5.66 2.86 -13.79
CA LYS A 113 -4.36 3.39 -13.41
C LYS A 113 -4.55 4.58 -12.49
N TYR A 114 -3.91 4.54 -11.33
CA TYR A 114 -3.87 5.71 -10.48
C TYR A 114 -2.46 6.01 -9.99
N THR A 115 -2.17 7.29 -9.85
CA THR A 115 -0.94 7.81 -9.28
C THR A 115 -1.28 8.54 -8.00
N ASN A 116 -0.54 8.23 -6.96
CA ASN A 116 -0.66 8.85 -5.65
C ASN A 116 0.63 9.60 -5.33
N ILE A 117 0.50 10.88 -5.02
CA ILE A 117 1.59 11.74 -4.56
C ILE A 117 1.23 12.19 -3.16
N SER A 118 2.08 11.96 -2.17
CA SER A 118 1.78 12.35 -0.80
C SER A 118 2.95 13.02 -0.10
N LEU A 119 2.59 13.94 0.79
CA LEU A 119 3.50 14.57 1.76
C LEU A 119 3.06 14.16 3.15
N ASN A 120 3.99 13.73 3.96
CA ASN A 120 3.72 13.35 5.34
C ASN A 120 4.68 14.02 6.31
N VAL A 121 4.18 14.31 7.50
CA VAL A 121 4.99 14.78 8.63
C VAL A 121 4.46 14.08 9.87
N GLY A 122 5.35 13.47 10.62
CA GLY A 122 4.93 12.72 11.80
C GLY A 122 6.04 12.60 12.83
N TYR A 123 5.81 11.74 13.79
CA TYR A 123 6.73 11.48 14.88
C TYR A 123 6.90 9.98 15.07
N ALA A 124 8.13 9.56 15.30
CA ALA A 124 8.46 8.18 15.65
C ALA A 124 9.27 8.16 16.94
N TYR A 125 9.01 7.16 17.78
CA TYR A 125 9.70 6.94 19.03
C TYR A 125 10.18 5.50 19.14
N ASN A 126 11.46 5.36 19.47
CA ASN A 126 12.12 4.10 19.76
C ASN A 126 12.29 3.95 21.28
N TRP A 127 11.64 2.95 21.84
CA TRP A 127 11.75 2.57 23.24
C TRP A 127 12.62 1.33 23.38
N VAL A 128 13.77 1.50 23.99
CA VAL A 128 14.68 0.40 24.35
C VAL A 128 14.30 -0.08 25.76
N PHE A 129 13.48 -1.11 25.84
CA PHE A 129 12.91 -1.58 27.10
C PHE A 129 13.73 -2.71 27.77
N ALA A 130 14.64 -3.34 27.03
CA ALA A 130 15.58 -4.33 27.54
C ALA A 130 16.87 -4.36 26.72
N ARG A 131 17.88 -5.07 27.20
CA ARG A 131 19.13 -5.24 26.46
C ARG A 131 18.83 -5.92 25.11
N ASN A 132 19.22 -5.26 24.03
CA ASN A 132 19.00 -5.71 22.66
C ASN A 132 17.51 -5.73 22.20
N CYS A 133 16.58 -5.24 23.02
CA CYS A 133 15.16 -5.17 22.69
C CYS A 133 14.72 -3.73 22.44
N LEU A 134 14.07 -3.50 21.32
CA LEU A 134 13.58 -2.20 20.90
C LEU A 134 12.13 -2.32 20.43
N ALA A 135 11.28 -1.44 20.91
CA ALA A 135 9.95 -1.22 20.37
C ALA A 135 9.90 0.16 19.68
N CYS A 136 9.32 0.23 18.51
CA CYS A 136 9.11 1.47 17.78
C CYS A 136 7.64 1.70 17.54
N LEU A 137 7.21 2.94 17.72
CA LEU A 137 5.92 3.41 17.30
C LEU A 137 6.10 4.68 16.47
N SER A 138 5.45 4.75 15.31
CA SER A 138 5.52 5.88 14.41
C SER A 138 4.11 6.21 13.93
N PHE A 139 3.77 7.50 13.98
CA PHE A 139 2.50 8.05 13.48
C PHE A 139 2.79 9.20 12.53
N ASN A 140 2.36 9.07 11.27
CA ASN A 140 2.62 10.02 10.22
C ASN A 140 1.33 10.33 9.45
N PRO A 141 0.63 11.42 9.77
CA PRO A 141 -0.41 11.96 8.91
C PRO A 141 0.19 12.42 7.58
N ALA A 142 -0.56 12.20 6.51
CA ALA A 142 -0.16 12.53 5.15
C ALA A 142 -1.29 13.22 4.40
N VAL A 143 -0.96 14.20 3.59
CA VAL A 143 -1.85 14.75 2.58
C VAL A 143 -1.49 14.13 1.25
N ALA A 144 -2.46 13.49 0.63
CA ALA A 144 -2.28 12.77 -0.61
C ALA A 144 -3.14 13.36 -1.73
N TYR A 145 -2.53 13.48 -2.89
CA TYR A 145 -3.19 13.84 -4.14
C TYR A 145 -3.23 12.61 -5.05
N LYS A 146 -4.42 12.15 -5.36
CA LYS A 146 -4.65 10.98 -6.22
C LYS A 146 -5.19 11.41 -7.56
N THR A 147 -4.59 10.90 -8.62
CA THR A 147 -5.09 11.04 -9.99
C THR A 147 -5.36 9.65 -10.50
N SER A 148 -6.60 9.36 -10.90
CA SER A 148 -6.97 8.08 -11.48
C SER A 148 -7.47 8.23 -12.90
N ARG A 149 -7.14 7.26 -13.73
CA ARG A 149 -7.63 7.09 -15.08
C ARG A 149 -8.28 5.72 -15.17
N ILE A 150 -9.52 5.69 -15.62
CA ILE A 150 -10.33 4.48 -15.75
C ILE A 150 -10.66 4.29 -17.24
N GLU A 151 -10.24 3.17 -17.81
CA GLU A 151 -10.61 2.76 -19.16
C GLU A 151 -11.80 1.80 -19.07
N LYS A 152 -12.95 2.21 -19.60
CA LYS A 152 -14.16 1.40 -19.72
C LYS A 152 -14.23 0.70 -21.07
N THR A 153 -14.90 -0.45 -21.14
CA THR A 153 -14.90 -1.32 -22.35
C THR A 153 -15.92 -0.90 -23.39
N GLU A 154 -16.97 -0.14 -23.05
CA GLU A 154 -18.03 0.24 -23.98
C GLU A 154 -17.91 1.70 -24.43
N GLU A 155 -17.74 1.88 -25.73
CA GLU A 155 -17.98 2.99 -26.66
C GLU A 155 -18.34 4.37 -26.09
N ARG A 156 -17.62 4.87 -25.10
CA ARG A 156 -17.51 6.31 -24.85
C ARG A 156 -16.07 6.57 -24.43
N GLU A 157 -15.38 7.28 -25.28
CA GLU A 157 -14.12 7.97 -25.02
C GLU A 157 -14.28 9.01 -23.90
N ALA A 158 -14.56 8.58 -22.72
CA ALA A 158 -14.46 9.43 -21.55
C ALA A 158 -13.34 8.83 -20.69
N ASP A 159 -12.14 9.31 -20.95
CA ASP A 159 -11.05 9.27 -19.96
C ASP A 159 -11.56 10.05 -18.73
N ASP A 160 -12.28 9.36 -17.86
CA ASP A 160 -12.74 9.95 -16.60
C ASP A 160 -11.54 10.13 -15.69
N TRP A 161 -10.99 11.32 -15.66
CA TRP A 161 -9.94 11.72 -14.76
C TRP A 161 -10.54 12.13 -13.42
N TYR A 162 -10.33 11.30 -12.40
CA TYR A 162 -10.69 11.65 -11.04
C TYR A 162 -9.48 12.20 -10.30
N LYS A 163 -9.63 13.42 -9.76
CA LYS A 163 -8.61 14.08 -8.95
C LYS A 163 -9.17 14.26 -7.54
N ASN A 164 -8.53 13.64 -6.57
CA ASN A 164 -9.00 13.71 -5.18
C ASN A 164 -7.85 14.01 -4.23
N PHE A 165 -8.10 14.92 -3.29
CA PHE A 165 -7.26 15.10 -2.11
C PHE A 165 -7.76 14.18 -0.99
N ASN A 166 -6.83 13.46 -0.37
CA ASN A 166 -7.11 12.60 0.77
C ASN A 166 -6.17 12.94 1.91
N ILE A 167 -6.65 12.71 3.12
CA ILE A 167 -5.82 12.69 4.32
C ILE A 167 -5.63 11.22 4.68
N ASP A 168 -4.38 10.77 4.65
CA ASP A 168 -4.00 9.40 4.99
C ASP A 168 -3.29 9.40 6.34
N PHE A 169 -3.48 8.36 7.14
CA PHE A 169 -2.77 8.16 8.40
C PHE A 169 -1.90 6.92 8.30
N ILE A 170 -0.59 7.10 8.49
CA ILE A 170 0.38 6.01 8.43
C ILE A 170 0.83 5.69 9.86
N LEU A 171 0.38 4.57 10.38
CA LEU A 171 0.82 4.02 11.66
C LEU A 171 1.78 2.86 11.41
N ARG A 172 2.94 2.89 12.06
CA ARG A 172 3.89 1.77 12.02
C ARG A 172 4.29 1.41 13.44
N ALA A 173 4.26 0.12 13.74
CA ALA A 173 4.74 -0.43 14.99
C ALA A 173 5.70 -1.58 14.68
N GLY A 174 6.71 -1.74 15.50
CA GLY A 174 7.66 -2.83 15.37
C GLY A 174 8.32 -3.16 16.71
N VAL A 175 8.61 -4.42 16.93
CA VAL A 175 9.42 -4.90 18.05
C VAL A 175 10.57 -5.68 17.46
N VAL A 176 11.77 -5.37 17.90
CA VAL A 176 13.01 -5.95 17.39
C VAL A 176 13.88 -6.46 18.53
N TYR A 177 14.39 -7.65 18.36
CA TYR A 177 15.48 -8.20 19.15
C TYR A 177 16.74 -8.29 18.27
N ASN A 178 17.80 -7.56 18.65
CA ASN A 178 19.05 -7.54 17.89
C ASN A 178 20.25 -7.80 18.82
N ASN A 179 20.79 -8.98 18.76
CA ASN A 179 21.94 -9.39 19.57
C ASN A 179 23.31 -9.03 18.99
N SER A 180 23.35 -8.33 17.85
CA SER A 180 24.58 -7.88 17.17
C SER A 180 25.57 -9.01 16.84
N LYS A 181 25.09 -10.26 16.67
CA LYS A 181 25.96 -11.42 16.41
C LYS A 181 26.03 -11.80 14.92
N TYR A 182 25.33 -11.09 14.04
CA TYR A 182 25.35 -11.29 12.59
C TYR A 182 25.40 -9.95 11.86
#